data_41f38cf6522ba9424d16fd2cad2e4e6d
#
_entry.id   41f38cf6522ba9424d16fd2cad2e4e6d
#
_cell.length_a   1.000
_cell.length_b   1.000
_cell.length_c   1.000
_cell.angle_alpha   90.00
_cell.angle_beta   90.00
_cell.angle_gamma   90.00
#
_symmetry.space_group_name_H-M   'P 1'
#
loop_
_entity.id
_entity.type
_entity.pdbx_description
1 polymer ?
#
loop_
_entity_poly.entity_id
_entity_poly.type
_entity_poly.pdbx_seq_one_letter_code
_entity_poly.pdbx_strand_id
1 'polypeptide(L)'
;MRKIEDIVIRRMTADDIGQVLEVERACFSEPWSAEVFSATLLLPDAHYYVAEITEENGTARIIGECGVRDIVGEGEITNVAVHPDWQGMGVAGKMLGTALERSLQEGMTAFTLEVRAGNRPAIALYKKFGFHTEGIRADFYDKPVEDALIMWRRK
;
A
#
# COMPACT_ATOMS: atom_id res chain seq x y z
N MET A 1 -0.38 -23.69 9.69
CA MET A 1 -1.47 -22.71 9.49
C MET A 1 -0.89 -21.30 9.45
N ARG A 2 -1.33 -20.52 8.47
CA ARG A 2 -0.88 -19.13 8.30
C ARG A 2 -1.58 -18.22 9.30
N LYS A 3 -0.81 -17.40 10.00
CA LYS A 3 -1.35 -16.46 11.01
C LYS A 3 -0.86 -15.05 10.73
N ILE A 4 -1.70 -14.06 11.01
CA ILE A 4 -1.39 -12.65 10.80
C ILE A 4 -0.18 -12.21 11.65
N GLU A 5 -0.03 -12.72 12.86
CA GLU A 5 1.09 -12.38 13.73
C GLU A 5 2.45 -12.90 13.23
N ASP A 6 2.44 -13.86 12.30
CA ASP A 6 3.67 -14.37 11.68
C ASP A 6 4.18 -13.49 10.55
N ILE A 7 3.43 -12.44 10.21
CA ILE A 7 3.75 -11.53 9.12
C ILE A 7 4.57 -10.37 9.67
N VAL A 8 5.72 -10.12 9.05
CA VAL A 8 6.60 -9.02 9.43
C VAL A 8 6.42 -7.87 8.45
N ILE A 9 6.17 -6.68 8.98
CA ILE A 9 6.11 -5.45 8.18
C ILE A 9 7.44 -4.73 8.36
N ARG A 10 8.15 -4.50 7.26
CA ARG A 10 9.44 -3.82 7.28
C ARG A 10 9.60 -2.92 6.07
N ARG A 11 10.62 -2.08 6.09
CA ARG A 11 10.93 -1.19 4.95
C ARG A 11 11.29 -2.03 3.73
N MET A 12 10.78 -1.60 2.58
CA MET A 12 11.13 -2.18 1.28
C MET A 12 12.55 -1.78 0.89
N THR A 13 13.30 -2.72 0.35
CA THR A 13 14.63 -2.48 -0.20
C THR A 13 14.63 -2.82 -1.70
N ALA A 14 15.70 -2.44 -2.39
CA ALA A 14 15.84 -2.76 -3.80
C ALA A 14 15.80 -4.27 -4.07
N ASP A 15 16.28 -5.08 -3.13
CA ASP A 15 16.27 -6.54 -3.26
C ASP A 15 14.86 -7.12 -3.28
N ASP A 16 13.86 -6.37 -2.79
CA ASP A 16 12.48 -6.83 -2.74
C ASP A 16 11.72 -6.62 -4.05
N ILE A 17 12.24 -5.77 -4.95
CA ILE A 17 11.51 -5.32 -6.14
C ILE A 17 11.00 -6.49 -6.98
N GLY A 18 11.81 -7.52 -7.18
CA GLY A 18 11.38 -8.68 -7.97
C GLY A 18 10.09 -9.31 -7.47
N GLN A 19 10.00 -9.56 -6.15
CA GLN A 19 8.82 -10.12 -5.54
C GLN A 19 7.67 -9.12 -5.45
N VAL A 20 7.97 -7.84 -5.22
CA VAL A 20 6.96 -6.77 -5.19
C VAL A 20 6.28 -6.67 -6.55
N LEU A 21 7.00 -6.81 -7.66
CA LEU A 21 6.40 -6.81 -8.99
C LEU A 21 5.39 -7.93 -9.19
N GLU A 22 5.61 -9.08 -8.60
CA GLU A 22 4.64 -10.17 -8.66
C GLU A 22 3.32 -9.77 -7.98
N VAL A 23 3.41 -9.10 -6.83
CA VAL A 23 2.23 -8.60 -6.11
C VAL A 23 1.52 -7.52 -6.94
N GLU A 24 2.28 -6.56 -7.49
CA GLU A 24 1.73 -5.50 -8.35
C GLU A 24 0.97 -6.06 -9.54
N ARG A 25 1.58 -6.99 -10.25
CA ARG A 25 0.98 -7.60 -11.44
C ARG A 25 -0.26 -8.41 -11.11
N ALA A 26 -0.30 -9.02 -9.94
CA ALA A 26 -1.46 -9.80 -9.50
C ALA A 26 -2.63 -8.90 -9.07
N CYS A 27 -2.37 -7.67 -8.68
CA CYS A 27 -3.38 -6.78 -8.09
C CYS A 27 -3.85 -5.66 -9.02
N PHE A 28 -3.01 -5.20 -9.96
CA PHE A 28 -3.31 -4.00 -10.75
C PHE A 28 -3.26 -4.28 -12.24
N SER A 29 -4.20 -3.67 -12.97
CA SER A 29 -4.24 -3.72 -14.45
C SER A 29 -3.10 -2.91 -15.07
N GLU A 30 -2.62 -1.89 -14.38
CA GLU A 30 -1.51 -1.05 -14.79
C GLU A 30 -0.44 -1.01 -13.68
N PRO A 31 0.30 -2.11 -13.50
CA PRO A 31 1.27 -2.20 -12.40
C PRO A 31 2.47 -1.29 -12.64
N TRP A 32 3.10 -0.86 -11.54
CA TRP A 32 4.37 -0.14 -11.64
C TRP A 32 5.46 -1.07 -12.17
N SER A 33 6.42 -0.50 -12.88
CA SER A 33 7.60 -1.22 -13.38
C SER A 33 8.71 -1.26 -12.34
N ALA A 34 9.72 -2.10 -12.59
CA ALA A 34 10.92 -2.16 -11.76
C ALA A 34 11.62 -0.81 -11.72
N GLU A 35 11.66 -0.10 -12.85
CA GLU A 35 12.31 1.22 -12.97
C GLU A 35 11.62 2.25 -12.09
N VAL A 36 10.28 2.23 -12.04
CA VAL A 36 9.51 3.15 -11.19
C VAL A 36 9.81 2.88 -9.71
N PHE A 37 9.81 1.61 -9.30
CA PHE A 37 10.14 1.27 -7.90
C PHE A 37 11.58 1.66 -7.57
N SER A 38 12.53 1.36 -8.43
CA SER A 38 13.95 1.70 -8.19
C SER A 38 14.14 3.20 -8.02
N ALA A 39 13.52 3.99 -8.90
CA ALA A 39 13.61 5.45 -8.83
C ALA A 39 12.94 5.98 -7.55
N THR A 40 11.75 5.45 -7.23
CA THR A 40 10.99 5.90 -6.06
C THR A 40 11.72 5.62 -4.75
N LEU A 41 12.34 4.43 -4.62
CA LEU A 41 13.06 4.07 -3.39
C LEU A 41 14.27 4.96 -3.13
N LEU A 42 14.79 5.66 -4.14
CA LEU A 42 15.90 6.59 -3.99
C LEU A 42 15.45 7.98 -3.49
N LEU A 43 14.16 8.26 -3.50
CA LEU A 43 13.64 9.56 -3.06
C LEU A 43 13.64 9.63 -1.53
N PRO A 44 14.13 10.75 -0.95
CA PRO A 44 14.20 10.87 0.51
C PRO A 44 12.83 10.92 1.19
N ASP A 45 11.77 11.29 0.45
CA ASP A 45 10.42 11.38 0.98
C ASP A 45 9.60 10.11 0.80
N ALA A 46 10.20 9.05 0.24
CA ALA A 46 9.51 7.78 0.01
C ALA A 46 9.68 6.84 1.20
N HIS A 47 8.55 6.36 1.74
CA HIS A 47 8.50 5.44 2.87
C HIS A 47 7.70 4.22 2.43
N TYR A 48 8.40 3.22 1.90
CA TYR A 48 7.76 2.02 1.34
C TYR A 48 8.00 0.82 2.23
N TYR A 49 6.98 -0.01 2.36
CA TYR A 49 6.95 -1.15 3.26
C TYR A 49 6.54 -2.41 2.50
N VAL A 50 6.99 -3.54 3.00
CA VAL A 50 6.56 -4.86 2.52
C VAL A 50 6.04 -5.69 3.68
N ALA A 51 5.16 -6.61 3.37
CA ALA A 51 4.72 -7.65 4.29
C ALA A 51 5.45 -8.94 3.89
N GLU A 52 6.19 -9.51 4.83
CA GLU A 52 7.03 -10.67 4.60
C GLU A 52 6.61 -11.83 5.50
N ILE A 53 6.58 -13.02 4.92
CA ILE A 53 6.41 -14.27 5.68
C ILE A 53 7.64 -15.15 5.46
N THR A 54 7.86 -16.09 6.38
CA THR A 54 8.83 -17.15 6.20
C THR A 54 8.07 -18.44 5.88
N GLU A 55 8.39 -19.05 4.74
CA GLU A 55 7.76 -20.29 4.33
C GLU A 55 8.36 -21.46 5.10
N GLU A 56 7.72 -22.65 5.01
CA GLU A 56 8.16 -23.84 5.74
C GLU A 56 9.60 -24.23 5.41
N ASN A 57 10.05 -23.97 4.18
CA ASN A 57 11.43 -24.25 3.75
C ASN A 57 12.43 -23.21 4.23
N GLY A 58 12.00 -22.22 5.03
CA GLY A 58 12.86 -21.15 5.54
C GLY A 58 13.02 -19.96 4.59
N THR A 59 12.40 -20.00 3.40
CA THR A 59 12.50 -18.91 2.42
C THR A 59 11.58 -17.76 2.81
N ALA A 60 12.10 -16.54 2.77
CA ALA A 60 11.30 -15.35 2.97
C ALA A 60 10.51 -15.03 1.68
N ARG A 61 9.24 -14.68 1.83
CA ARG A 61 8.38 -14.33 0.70
C ARG A 61 7.63 -13.03 0.99
N ILE A 62 7.63 -12.14 0.00
CA ILE A 62 6.86 -10.88 0.07
C ILE A 62 5.44 -11.15 -0.43
N ILE A 63 4.47 -10.83 0.40
CA ILE A 63 3.05 -11.07 0.10
C ILE A 63 2.24 -9.79 -0.01
N GLY A 64 2.84 -8.64 0.30
CA GLY A 64 2.17 -7.35 0.22
C GLY A 64 3.13 -6.20 0.18
N GLU A 65 2.63 -5.04 -0.22
CA GLU A 65 3.39 -3.81 -0.30
C GLU A 65 2.51 -2.60 0.02
N CYS A 66 3.12 -1.55 0.55
CA CYS A 66 2.43 -0.30 0.87
C CYS A 66 3.43 0.85 0.75
N GLY A 67 3.04 1.93 0.07
CA GLY A 67 3.91 3.08 -0.12
C GLY A 67 3.30 4.38 0.39
N VAL A 68 4.13 5.21 1.01
CA VAL A 68 3.76 6.55 1.47
C VAL A 68 4.81 7.54 1.01
N ARG A 69 4.39 8.63 0.37
CA ARG A 69 5.24 9.76 0.02
C ARG A 69 4.94 10.91 0.98
N ASP A 70 5.97 11.47 1.58
CA ASP A 70 5.86 12.62 2.48
C ASP A 70 5.94 13.91 1.66
N ILE A 71 4.79 14.51 1.40
CA ILE A 71 4.70 15.76 0.63
C ILE A 71 4.46 16.90 1.62
N VAL A 72 5.55 17.48 2.11
CA VAL A 72 5.54 18.62 3.05
C VAL A 72 4.66 18.30 4.27
N GLY A 73 4.88 17.13 4.88
CA GLY A 73 4.16 16.72 6.08
C GLY A 73 2.81 16.04 5.85
N GLU A 74 2.38 15.94 4.58
CA GLU A 74 1.18 15.19 4.23
C GLU A 74 1.57 13.91 3.51
N GLY A 75 1.16 12.78 4.05
CA GLY A 75 1.47 11.48 3.48
C GLY A 75 0.52 11.14 2.34
N GLU A 76 1.06 10.93 1.15
CA GLU A 76 0.30 10.40 0.01
C GLU A 76 0.51 8.91 -0.05
N ILE A 77 -0.56 8.14 0.12
CA ILE A 77 -0.51 6.69 0.03
C ILE A 77 -0.64 6.32 -1.45
N THR A 78 0.43 5.76 -2.02
CA THR A 78 0.51 5.52 -3.45
C THR A 78 0.11 4.10 -3.85
N ASN A 79 0.48 3.13 -3.01
CA ASN A 79 0.24 1.72 -3.30
C ASN A 79 -0.20 1.02 -2.02
N VAL A 80 -1.21 0.19 -2.11
CA VAL A 80 -1.56 -0.79 -1.08
C VAL A 80 -2.00 -2.04 -1.82
N ALA A 81 -1.23 -3.11 -1.71
CA ALA A 81 -1.54 -4.35 -2.42
C ALA A 81 -1.15 -5.57 -1.60
N VAL A 82 -2.01 -6.58 -1.64
CA VAL A 82 -1.76 -7.89 -1.02
C VAL A 82 -1.99 -8.95 -2.10
N HIS A 83 -1.03 -9.86 -2.22
CA HIS A 83 -1.15 -10.96 -3.17
C HIS A 83 -2.50 -11.69 -2.97
N PRO A 84 -3.20 -12.06 -4.06
CA PRO A 84 -4.55 -12.65 -3.95
C PRO A 84 -4.65 -13.85 -3.00
N ASP A 85 -3.60 -14.69 -2.95
CA ASP A 85 -3.60 -15.87 -2.08
C ASP A 85 -3.60 -15.53 -0.58
N TRP A 86 -3.35 -14.26 -0.25
CA TRP A 86 -3.24 -13.79 1.13
C TRP A 86 -4.26 -12.72 1.49
N GLN A 87 -5.17 -12.41 0.58
CA GLN A 87 -6.23 -11.44 0.84
C GLN A 87 -7.26 -12.02 1.82
N GLY A 88 -7.95 -11.12 2.52
CA GLY A 88 -8.97 -11.52 3.49
C GLY A 88 -8.41 -12.00 4.84
N MET A 89 -7.11 -11.85 5.07
CA MET A 89 -6.44 -12.30 6.30
C MET A 89 -5.94 -11.15 7.17
N GLY A 90 -6.27 -9.91 6.82
CA GLY A 90 -5.86 -8.75 7.59
C GLY A 90 -4.47 -8.21 7.28
N VAL A 91 -3.82 -8.68 6.22
CA VAL A 91 -2.46 -8.24 5.85
C VAL A 91 -2.42 -6.76 5.53
N ALA A 92 -3.37 -6.28 4.70
CA ALA A 92 -3.44 -4.88 4.31
C ALA A 92 -3.60 -3.96 5.52
N GLY A 93 -4.46 -4.36 6.48
CA GLY A 93 -4.67 -3.60 7.71
C GLY A 93 -3.40 -3.52 8.55
N LYS A 94 -2.67 -4.62 8.67
CA LYS A 94 -1.42 -4.65 9.41
C LYS A 94 -0.36 -3.75 8.77
N MET A 95 -0.23 -3.80 7.44
CA MET A 95 0.70 -2.94 6.70
C MET A 95 0.32 -1.47 6.84
N LEU A 96 -0.94 -1.16 6.56
CA LEU A 96 -1.41 0.23 6.60
C LEU A 96 -1.27 0.82 7.99
N GLY A 97 -1.65 0.06 9.03
CA GLY A 97 -1.51 0.49 10.41
C GLY A 97 -0.06 0.81 10.77
N THR A 98 0.87 -0.06 10.36
CA THR A 98 2.30 0.16 10.60
C THR A 98 2.81 1.39 9.85
N ALA A 99 2.44 1.52 8.57
CA ALA A 99 2.88 2.66 7.74
C ALA A 99 2.36 3.98 8.31
N LEU A 100 1.10 4.04 8.71
CA LEU A 100 0.52 5.25 9.29
C LEU A 100 1.15 5.61 10.63
N GLU A 101 1.35 4.63 11.51
CA GLU A 101 1.98 4.85 12.80
C GLU A 101 3.39 5.41 12.65
N ARG A 102 4.21 4.79 11.80
CA ARG A 102 5.57 5.26 11.56
C ARG A 102 5.59 6.63 10.91
N SER A 103 4.68 6.89 9.98
CA SER A 103 4.58 8.19 9.31
C SER A 103 4.23 9.31 10.30
N LEU A 104 3.32 9.03 11.25
CA LEU A 104 3.00 9.98 12.31
C LEU A 104 4.21 10.25 13.19
N GLN A 105 4.98 9.21 13.53
CA GLN A 105 6.22 9.36 14.31
C GLN A 105 7.26 10.21 13.58
N GLU A 106 7.25 10.17 12.25
CA GLU A 106 8.17 10.95 11.41
C GLU A 106 7.67 12.38 11.13
N GLY A 107 6.54 12.76 11.71
CA GLY A 107 6.05 14.14 11.67
C GLY A 107 4.96 14.40 10.64
N MET A 108 4.49 13.40 9.90
CA MET A 108 3.35 13.60 9.01
C MET A 108 2.09 13.82 9.83
N THR A 109 1.19 14.70 9.36
CA THR A 109 0.02 15.10 10.11
C THR A 109 -1.30 14.76 9.42
N ALA A 110 -1.26 14.43 8.15
CA ALA A 110 -2.45 14.08 7.37
C ALA A 110 -2.07 13.08 6.30
N PHE A 111 -3.06 12.34 5.80
CA PHE A 111 -2.85 11.34 4.77
C PHE A 111 -3.94 11.41 3.73
N THR A 112 -3.57 11.20 2.47
CA THR A 112 -4.51 11.17 1.36
C THR A 112 -4.21 9.98 0.46
N LEU A 113 -5.22 9.53 -0.26
CA LEU A 113 -5.10 8.46 -1.24
C LEU A 113 -6.18 8.59 -2.30
N GLU A 114 -5.97 7.90 -3.40
CA GLU A 114 -6.99 7.72 -4.43
C GLU A 114 -7.29 6.24 -4.53
N VAL A 115 -8.56 5.89 -4.67
CA VAL A 115 -9.00 4.50 -4.75
C VAL A 115 -10.13 4.38 -5.77
N ARG A 116 -10.16 3.27 -6.52
CA ARG A 116 -11.26 3.02 -7.45
C ARG A 116 -12.58 3.03 -6.71
N ALA A 117 -13.57 3.73 -7.27
CA ALA A 117 -14.88 3.89 -6.63
C ALA A 117 -15.58 2.56 -6.35
N GLY A 118 -15.29 1.53 -7.15
CA GLY A 118 -15.86 0.20 -6.97
C GLY A 118 -15.08 -0.72 -6.04
N ASN A 119 -13.92 -0.29 -5.55
CA ASN A 119 -13.10 -1.13 -4.69
C ASN A 119 -13.60 -1.08 -3.24
N ARG A 120 -14.71 -1.76 -2.99
CA ARG A 120 -15.38 -1.72 -1.68
C ARG A 120 -14.53 -2.22 -0.52
N PRO A 121 -13.79 -3.33 -0.65
CA PRO A 121 -12.95 -3.80 0.47
C PRO A 121 -11.88 -2.78 0.86
N ALA A 122 -11.23 -2.13 -0.11
CA ALA A 122 -10.22 -1.12 0.17
C ALA A 122 -10.84 0.11 0.84
N ILE A 123 -11.98 0.59 0.31
CA ILE A 123 -12.67 1.75 0.89
C ILE A 123 -13.06 1.47 2.34
N ALA A 124 -13.58 0.27 2.62
CA ALA A 124 -13.95 -0.12 3.98
C ALA A 124 -12.72 -0.12 4.91
N LEU A 125 -11.59 -0.64 4.40
CA LEU A 125 -10.34 -0.65 5.16
C LEU A 125 -9.89 0.78 5.49
N TYR A 126 -9.89 1.67 4.50
CA TYR A 126 -9.46 3.06 4.71
C TYR A 126 -10.37 3.79 5.69
N LYS A 127 -11.68 3.55 5.62
CA LYS A 127 -12.62 4.13 6.59
C LYS A 127 -12.33 3.67 8.02
N LYS A 128 -11.94 2.41 8.20
CA LYS A 128 -11.54 1.89 9.53
C LYS A 128 -10.35 2.64 10.09
N PHE A 129 -9.47 3.14 9.23
CA PHE A 129 -8.29 3.91 9.64
C PHE A 129 -8.54 5.42 9.68
N GLY A 130 -9.79 5.85 9.60
CA GLY A 130 -10.16 7.26 9.76
C GLY A 130 -10.17 8.07 8.49
N PHE A 131 -10.10 7.44 7.32
CA PHE A 131 -10.20 8.15 6.06
C PHE A 131 -11.65 8.43 5.70
N HIS A 132 -11.90 9.58 5.09
CA HIS A 132 -13.20 10.00 4.58
C HIS A 132 -13.08 10.45 3.14
N THR A 133 -14.11 10.22 2.34
CA THR A 133 -14.14 10.71 0.96
C THR A 133 -14.35 12.22 0.96
N GLU A 134 -13.44 12.95 0.32
CA GLU A 134 -13.51 14.40 0.20
C GLU A 134 -13.64 14.87 -1.25
N GLY A 135 -13.53 13.97 -2.21
CA GLY A 135 -13.66 14.33 -3.62
C GLY A 135 -13.74 13.10 -4.51
N ILE A 136 -14.05 13.35 -5.77
CA ILE A 136 -14.14 12.33 -6.81
C ILE A 136 -13.42 12.87 -8.04
N ARG A 137 -12.54 12.06 -8.63
CA ARG A 137 -11.96 12.36 -9.94
C ARG A 137 -12.64 11.47 -10.97
N ALA A 138 -13.43 12.06 -11.84
CA ALA A 138 -14.15 11.32 -12.88
C ALA A 138 -13.15 10.72 -13.88
N ASP A 139 -13.39 9.47 -14.26
CA ASP A 139 -12.63 8.76 -15.29
C ASP A 139 -11.10 8.77 -15.05
N PHE A 140 -10.68 8.73 -13.78
CA PHE A 140 -9.28 8.82 -13.41
C PHE A 140 -8.47 7.56 -13.80
N TYR A 141 -9.08 6.38 -13.65
CA TYR A 141 -8.43 5.12 -13.99
C TYR A 141 -8.79 4.67 -15.40
N ASP A 142 -7.83 3.97 -16.02
CA ASP A 142 -8.04 3.24 -17.26
C ASP A 142 -8.10 1.73 -16.96
N LYS A 143 -8.52 0.93 -17.88
CA LYS A 143 -8.47 -0.54 -17.88
C LYS A 143 -9.02 -1.21 -16.62
N PRO A 144 -10.28 -1.03 -16.25
CA PRO A 144 -11.32 -0.25 -16.93
C PRO A 144 -11.33 1.20 -16.51
N VAL A 145 -12.02 2.03 -17.29
CA VAL A 145 -12.28 3.42 -16.95
C VAL A 145 -13.17 3.43 -15.71
N GLU A 146 -12.75 4.16 -14.71
CA GLU A 146 -13.45 4.21 -13.42
C GLU A 146 -13.09 5.49 -12.68
N ASP A 147 -14.04 6.02 -11.91
CA ASP A 147 -13.80 7.18 -11.05
C ASP A 147 -12.88 6.80 -9.89
N ALA A 148 -12.10 7.75 -9.42
CA ALA A 148 -11.35 7.64 -8.19
C ALA A 148 -12.06 8.41 -7.08
N LEU A 149 -12.16 7.78 -5.90
CA LEU A 149 -12.50 8.53 -4.70
C LEU A 149 -11.19 9.10 -4.13
N ILE A 150 -11.21 10.37 -3.76
CA ILE A 150 -10.10 11.01 -3.06
C ILE A 150 -10.45 10.96 -1.59
N MET A 151 -9.65 10.25 -0.81
CA MET A 151 -9.90 10.10 0.61
C MET A 151 -8.80 10.78 1.42
N TRP A 152 -9.19 11.30 2.58
CA TRP A 152 -8.30 11.99 3.50
C TRP A 152 -8.49 11.51 4.92
N ARG A 153 -7.40 11.39 5.62
CA ARG A 153 -7.38 11.28 7.08
C ARG A 153 -6.63 12.50 7.60
N ARG A 154 -7.33 13.36 8.31
CA ARG A 154 -6.75 14.56 8.92
C ARG A 154 -6.67 14.37 10.43
N LYS A 155 -5.67 14.96 10.98
CA LYS A 155 -5.47 14.86 12.41
C LYS A 155 -6.31 15.88 13.18
#